data_cd2132268406dffe90af542995465ee6
#
_entry.id   cd2132268406dffe90af542995465ee6
#
_cell.length_a   1.000
_cell.length_b   1.000
_cell.length_c   1.000
_cell.angle_alpha   90.00
_cell.angle_beta   90.00
_cell.angle_gamma   90.00
#
_symmetry.space_group_name_H-M   'P 1'
#
loop_
_entity.id
_entity.type
_entity.pdbx_description
1 polymer ?
#
loop_
_entity_poly.entity_id
_entity_poly.type
_entity_poly.pdbx_seq_one_letter_code
_entity_poly.pdbx_strand_id
1 'polypeptide(L)'
;MLRQAVLFSMAAMLGSTINPAHSDQTNPGEPSKARKIYLEYCFSCHEFGVNGAPAPGDKEAWDTRLSQGREVLLRNTIFGMPPVMPPRGLCEACTDSDLEVVLDFMIHGAGGA
;
A
#
# COMPACT_ATOMS: atom_id res chain seq x y z
N MET A 1 -51.44 25.57 -49.92
CA MET A 1 -50.41 26.18 -49.08
C MET A 1 -50.05 25.20 -48.00
N LEU A 2 -49.01 24.41 -48.19
CA LEU A 2 -48.51 23.41 -47.21
C LEU A 2 -47.61 24.14 -46.21
N ARG A 3 -47.98 24.08 -44.91
CA ARG A 3 -47.10 24.45 -43.81
C ARG A 3 -46.40 23.19 -43.33
N GLN A 4 -45.14 23.06 -43.67
CA GLN A 4 -44.28 22.02 -43.11
C GLN A 4 -43.87 22.40 -41.66
N ALA A 5 -44.31 21.58 -40.71
CA ALA A 5 -43.83 21.66 -39.33
C ALA A 5 -42.51 20.94 -39.24
N VAL A 6 -41.42 21.69 -38.94
CA VAL A 6 -40.10 21.15 -38.68
C VAL A 6 -40.10 20.72 -37.19
N LEU A 7 -40.05 19.40 -36.96
CA LEU A 7 -39.84 18.83 -35.64
C LEU A 7 -38.36 18.89 -35.31
N PHE A 8 -37.98 19.77 -34.39
CA PHE A 8 -36.66 19.75 -33.80
C PHE A 8 -36.56 18.61 -32.81
N SER A 9 -35.78 17.59 -33.17
CA SER A 9 -35.44 16.48 -32.29
C SER A 9 -34.30 16.94 -31.36
N MET A 10 -34.61 17.21 -30.10
CA MET A 10 -33.58 17.44 -29.07
C MET A 10 -32.96 16.10 -28.71
N ALA A 11 -31.76 15.82 -29.21
CA ALA A 11 -30.94 14.73 -28.73
C ALA A 11 -30.35 15.10 -27.36
N ALA A 12 -30.85 14.44 -26.31
CA ALA A 12 -30.28 14.54 -24.98
C ALA A 12 -28.89 13.83 -24.96
N MET A 13 -27.81 14.59 -24.91
CA MET A 13 -26.49 14.07 -24.65
C MET A 13 -26.40 13.65 -23.18
N LEU A 14 -26.46 12.34 -22.93
CA LEU A 14 -26.07 11.77 -21.66
C LEU A 14 -24.55 11.93 -21.53
N GLY A 15 -24.15 12.91 -20.73
CA GLY A 15 -22.76 13.09 -20.33
C GLY A 15 -22.35 11.93 -19.41
N SER A 16 -21.59 10.97 -19.95
CA SER A 16 -20.92 9.98 -19.14
C SER A 16 -19.83 10.68 -18.32
N THR A 17 -20.07 10.87 -17.03
CA THR A 17 -19.04 11.28 -16.10
C THR A 17 -18.08 10.10 -15.92
N ILE A 18 -16.94 10.16 -16.62
CA ILE A 18 -15.82 9.26 -16.40
C ILE A 18 -15.23 9.65 -15.06
N ASN A 19 -15.55 8.85 -14.05
CA ASN A 19 -14.88 8.92 -12.76
C ASN A 19 -13.46 8.38 -12.97
N PRO A 20 -12.39 9.16 -12.77
CA PRO A 20 -11.06 8.59 -12.79
C PRO A 20 -10.92 7.76 -11.53
N ALA A 21 -11.27 6.47 -11.63
CA ALA A 21 -10.80 5.50 -10.67
C ALA A 21 -9.27 5.63 -10.67
N HIS A 22 -8.70 6.03 -9.55
CA HIS A 22 -7.27 6.07 -9.33
C HIS A 22 -6.79 4.62 -9.33
N SER A 23 -6.66 4.05 -10.53
CA SER A 23 -5.97 2.79 -10.71
C SER A 23 -4.49 3.10 -10.48
N ASP A 24 -3.96 2.61 -9.38
CA ASP A 24 -2.54 2.42 -9.21
C ASP A 24 -2.08 1.46 -10.32
N GLN A 25 -1.75 2.04 -11.47
CA GLN A 25 -1.20 1.33 -12.61
C GLN A 25 0.29 1.12 -12.32
N THR A 26 0.59 0.19 -11.42
CA THR A 26 1.94 -0.35 -11.34
C THR A 26 2.24 -1.04 -12.66
N ASN A 27 3.20 -0.49 -13.39
CA ASN A 27 3.75 -1.08 -14.61
C ASN A 27 4.22 -2.51 -14.27
N PRO A 28 3.90 -3.55 -15.07
CA PRO A 28 4.20 -4.96 -14.72
C PRO A 28 5.69 -5.30 -14.45
N GLY A 29 6.59 -4.36 -14.60
CA GLY A 29 8.01 -4.52 -14.28
C GLY A 29 8.52 -3.62 -13.17
N GLU A 30 7.67 -2.76 -12.60
CA GLU A 30 8.10 -1.82 -11.57
C GLU A 30 7.80 -2.37 -10.16
N PRO A 31 8.75 -2.30 -9.22
CA PRO A 31 8.48 -2.73 -7.85
C PRO A 31 7.41 -1.86 -7.21
N SER A 32 6.49 -2.49 -6.47
CA SER A 32 5.46 -1.78 -5.71
C SER A 32 6.07 -0.73 -4.78
N LYS A 33 5.28 0.28 -4.42
CA LYS A 33 5.71 1.31 -3.45
C LYS A 33 6.18 0.67 -2.14
N ALA A 34 5.46 -0.34 -1.66
CA ALA A 34 5.83 -1.08 -0.46
C ALA A 34 7.23 -1.72 -0.58
N ARG A 35 7.49 -2.37 -1.71
CA ARG A 35 8.79 -2.99 -1.95
C ARG A 35 9.93 -1.97 -2.02
N LYS A 36 9.69 -0.80 -2.62
CA LYS A 36 10.69 0.29 -2.66
C LYS A 36 11.03 0.77 -1.25
N ILE A 37 10.03 1.03 -0.42
CA ILE A 37 10.23 1.45 0.98
C ILE A 37 10.97 0.35 1.77
N TYR A 38 10.55 -0.90 1.60
CA TYR A 38 11.22 -2.03 2.24
C TYR A 38 12.70 -2.10 1.91
N LEU A 39 13.05 -2.04 0.63
CA LEU A 39 14.43 -2.13 0.18
C LEU A 39 15.31 -0.98 0.68
N GLU A 40 14.73 0.20 0.83
CA GLU A 40 15.47 1.39 1.24
C GLU A 40 15.65 1.49 2.77
N TYR A 41 14.60 1.14 3.54
CA TYR A 41 14.57 1.42 4.98
C TYR A 41 14.52 0.18 5.88
N CYS A 42 13.98 -0.93 5.41
CA CYS A 42 13.68 -2.08 6.26
C CYS A 42 14.61 -3.27 6.01
N PHE A 43 15.14 -3.38 4.80
CA PHE A 43 15.92 -4.52 4.29
C PHE A 43 17.11 -4.88 5.17
N SER A 44 17.90 -3.89 5.60
CA SER A 44 19.16 -4.14 6.32
C SER A 44 18.99 -4.92 7.62
N CYS A 45 17.84 -4.81 8.26
CA CYS A 45 17.54 -5.56 9.49
C CYS A 45 16.62 -6.74 9.24
N HIS A 46 15.54 -6.56 8.48
CA HIS A 46 14.51 -7.56 8.32
C HIS A 46 14.88 -8.70 7.37
N GLU A 47 15.71 -8.45 6.37
CA GLU A 47 16.18 -9.54 5.48
C GLU A 47 17.07 -10.55 6.21
N PHE A 48 17.86 -10.08 7.15
CA PHE A 48 18.88 -10.88 7.81
C PHE A 48 18.53 -11.28 9.25
N GLY A 49 17.34 -10.94 9.73
CA GLY A 49 16.88 -11.27 11.07
C GLY A 49 17.68 -10.58 12.18
N VAL A 50 18.19 -9.39 11.94
CA VAL A 50 18.98 -8.62 12.91
C VAL A 50 18.15 -8.39 14.17
N ASN A 51 18.69 -8.77 15.33
CA ASN A 51 18.01 -8.70 16.62
C ASN A 51 16.61 -9.37 16.66
N GLY A 52 16.43 -10.42 15.86
CA GLY A 52 15.16 -11.14 15.78
C GLY A 52 14.11 -10.47 14.90
N ALA A 53 14.49 -9.52 14.04
CA ALA A 53 13.59 -8.89 13.08
C ALA A 53 12.99 -9.95 12.13
N PRO A 54 11.65 -10.03 11.99
CA PRO A 54 11.03 -11.03 11.14
C PRO A 54 11.25 -10.70 9.66
N ALA A 55 11.63 -11.71 8.88
CA ALA A 55 11.80 -11.55 7.44
C ALA A 55 10.45 -11.38 6.71
N PRO A 56 10.40 -10.71 5.56
CA PRO A 56 9.19 -10.62 4.77
C PRO A 56 8.66 -12.00 4.41
N GLY A 57 7.37 -12.24 4.67
CA GLY A 57 6.70 -13.49 4.35
C GLY A 57 7.05 -14.68 5.25
N ASP A 58 7.80 -14.48 6.32
CA ASP A 58 8.01 -15.50 7.36
C ASP A 58 6.72 -15.69 8.16
N LYS A 59 5.89 -16.61 7.66
CA LYS A 59 4.55 -16.81 8.21
C LYS A 59 4.55 -17.12 9.71
N GLU A 60 5.45 -17.94 10.19
CA GLU A 60 5.50 -18.34 11.59
C GLU A 60 5.86 -17.14 12.50
N ALA A 61 6.86 -16.38 12.10
CA ALA A 61 7.28 -15.20 12.84
C ALA A 61 6.21 -14.10 12.83
N TRP A 62 5.50 -13.93 11.72
CA TRP A 62 4.42 -12.94 11.61
C TRP A 62 3.14 -13.38 12.30
N ASP A 63 2.73 -14.65 12.21
CA ASP A 63 1.54 -15.17 12.90
C ASP A 63 1.66 -14.98 14.43
N THR A 64 2.83 -15.24 14.98
CA THR A 64 3.10 -15.01 16.42
C THR A 64 2.90 -13.54 16.79
N ARG A 65 3.35 -12.60 15.95
CA ARG A 65 3.20 -11.17 16.19
C ARG A 65 1.77 -10.68 15.95
N LEU A 66 1.11 -11.19 14.93
CA LEU A 66 -0.28 -10.86 14.60
C LEU A 66 -1.28 -11.28 15.68
N SER A 67 -0.91 -12.20 16.57
CA SER A 67 -1.73 -12.55 17.75
C SER A 67 -2.01 -11.35 18.65
N GLN A 68 -1.18 -10.30 18.61
CA GLN A 68 -1.37 -9.04 19.31
C GLN A 68 -2.33 -8.08 18.58
N GLY A 69 -2.67 -8.37 17.33
CA GLY A 69 -3.44 -7.51 16.42
C GLY A 69 -2.57 -6.69 15.47
N ARG A 70 -3.02 -6.59 14.21
CA ARG A 70 -2.31 -5.84 13.17
C ARG A 70 -2.06 -4.37 13.55
N GLU A 71 -2.99 -3.76 14.26
CA GLU A 71 -2.88 -2.37 14.71
C GLU A 71 -1.73 -2.16 15.70
N VAL A 72 -1.46 -3.15 16.54
CA VAL A 72 -0.29 -3.13 17.43
C VAL A 72 1.00 -3.14 16.60
N LEU A 73 1.06 -3.97 15.55
CA LEU A 73 2.21 -4.04 14.67
C LEU A 73 2.43 -2.72 13.91
N LEU A 74 1.36 -2.10 13.43
CA LEU A 74 1.44 -0.80 12.77
C LEU A 74 1.95 0.28 13.73
N ARG A 75 1.41 0.32 14.94
CA ARG A 75 1.88 1.25 15.98
C ARG A 75 3.37 1.04 16.29
N ASN A 76 3.81 -0.20 16.41
CA ASN A 76 5.22 -0.53 16.65
C ASN A 76 6.10 -0.11 15.47
N THR A 77 5.60 -0.17 14.25
CA THR A 77 6.28 0.34 13.06
C THR A 77 6.41 1.87 13.10
N ILE A 78 5.34 2.56 13.46
CA ILE A 78 5.32 4.04 13.51
C ILE A 78 6.21 4.57 14.63
N PHE A 79 6.07 4.05 15.84
CA PHE A 79 6.77 4.57 17.03
C PHE A 79 8.07 3.83 17.35
N GLY A 80 8.34 2.73 16.67
CA GLY A 80 9.49 1.89 16.93
C GLY A 80 9.33 0.99 18.16
N MET A 81 10.34 0.16 18.35
CA MET A 81 10.48 -0.76 19.48
C MET A 81 11.91 -0.62 20.03
N PRO A 82 12.18 0.42 20.85
CA PRO A 82 13.53 0.61 21.40
C PRO A 82 14.01 -0.60 22.20
N PRO A 83 15.31 -0.93 22.17
CA PRO A 83 16.38 -0.27 21.42
C PRO A 83 16.60 -0.85 20.01
N VAL A 84 15.80 -1.82 19.57
CA VAL A 84 16.12 -2.67 18.39
C VAL A 84 15.50 -2.14 17.08
N MET A 85 14.29 -1.63 17.11
CA MET A 85 13.63 -1.09 15.93
C MET A 85 13.40 0.42 16.05
N PRO A 86 14.00 1.23 15.16
CA PRO A 86 13.79 2.68 15.20
C PRO A 86 12.37 3.04 14.75
N PRO A 87 11.83 4.20 15.19
CA PRO A 87 10.57 4.72 14.69
C PRO A 87 10.58 4.78 13.15
N ARG A 88 9.51 4.33 12.53
CA ARG A 88 9.26 4.38 11.08
C ARG A 88 10.33 3.67 10.23
N GLY A 89 11.16 2.82 10.84
CA GLY A 89 12.33 2.24 10.17
C GLY A 89 13.29 3.31 9.62
N LEU A 90 13.36 4.48 10.25
CA LEU A 90 14.09 5.68 9.79
C LEU A 90 13.51 6.35 8.53
N CYS A 91 12.35 5.95 8.03
CA CYS A 91 11.69 6.62 6.92
C CYS A 91 10.87 7.82 7.43
N GLU A 92 11.53 8.95 7.63
CA GLU A 92 10.86 10.17 8.09
C GLU A 92 9.86 10.74 7.06
N ALA A 93 10.13 10.51 5.76
CA ALA A 93 9.27 10.97 4.67
C ALA A 93 8.04 10.06 4.43
N CYS A 94 8.01 8.86 5.01
CA CYS A 94 6.86 7.95 4.87
C CYS A 94 5.66 8.48 5.64
N THR A 95 4.49 8.46 5.02
CA THR A 95 3.23 8.65 5.74
C THR A 95 2.85 7.38 6.52
N ASP A 96 1.90 7.47 7.45
CA ASP A 96 1.40 6.28 8.15
C ASP A 96 0.78 5.28 7.18
N SER A 97 0.10 5.77 6.13
CA SER A 97 -0.41 4.90 5.05
C SER A 97 0.70 4.19 4.28
N ASP A 98 1.85 4.82 4.10
CA ASP A 98 3.02 4.17 3.50
C ASP A 98 3.55 3.04 4.39
N LEU A 99 3.52 3.24 5.70
CA LEU A 99 3.91 2.21 6.66
C LEU A 99 2.90 1.07 6.73
N GLU A 100 1.61 1.35 6.53
CA GLU A 100 0.60 0.29 6.42
C GLU A 100 0.87 -0.63 5.23
N VAL A 101 1.13 -0.07 4.04
CA VAL A 101 1.38 -0.90 2.86
C VAL A 101 2.69 -1.67 2.94
N VAL A 102 3.73 -1.09 3.57
CA VAL A 102 4.98 -1.83 3.78
C VAL A 102 4.83 -2.91 4.86
N LEU A 103 4.03 -2.68 5.88
CA LEU A 103 3.72 -3.72 6.89
C LEU A 103 3.01 -4.91 6.24
N ASP A 104 2.02 -4.67 5.37
CA ASP A 104 1.35 -5.74 4.65
C ASP A 104 2.31 -6.50 3.73
N PHE A 105 3.22 -5.79 3.05
CA PHE A 105 4.29 -6.43 2.29
C PHE A 105 5.20 -7.28 3.19
N MET A 106 5.54 -6.81 4.37
CA MET A 106 6.37 -7.56 5.33
C MET A 106 5.67 -8.84 5.80
N ILE A 107 4.39 -8.75 6.11
CA ILE A 107 3.59 -9.90 6.58
C ILE A 107 3.45 -10.96 5.48
N HIS A 108 3.15 -10.57 4.27
CA HIS A 108 2.81 -11.49 3.18
C HIS A 108 3.97 -11.80 2.23
N GLY A 109 5.06 -11.03 2.29
CA GLY A 109 6.16 -11.12 1.32
C GLY A 109 5.80 -10.61 -0.07
N ALA A 110 6.70 -10.82 -1.03
CA ALA A 110 6.53 -10.31 -2.39
C ALA A 110 5.30 -10.88 -3.14
N GLY A 111 4.74 -11.99 -2.68
CA GLY A 111 3.56 -12.62 -3.28
C GLY A 111 2.23 -12.07 -2.78
N GLY A 112 2.22 -11.20 -1.78
CA GLY A 112 1.03 -10.62 -1.16
C GLY A 112 0.76 -9.16 -1.53
N ALA A 113 1.54 -8.63 -2.41
CA ALA A 113 1.40 -7.26 -2.86
C ALA A 113 0.51 -7.16 -4.10
#